data_a4711e04958820cbefd78842f675b29b
#
_entry.id   a4711e04958820cbefd78842f675b29b
#
_cell.length_a   1.000
_cell.length_b   1.000
_cell.length_c   1.000
_cell.angle_alpha   90.00
_cell.angle_beta   90.00
_cell.angle_gamma   90.00
#
_symmetry.space_group_name_H-M   'P 1'
#
loop_
_entity.id
_entity.type
_entity.pdbx_description
1 polymer ?
#
loop_
_entity_poly.entity_id
_entity_poly.type
_entity_poly.pdbx_seq_one_letter_code
_entity_poly.pdbx_strand_id
1 'polypeptide(L)'
;MCIRDRYKDSIDRLKEYTNGIKVGDPKKEGEHIGPVVSKNQYNKIQSLIKKGIDEGAQLIAGGLGKPDGHEKGYYVKPTVFVDVKNNMDIARTEIFGPVLSVIPFETEEEAIEIANDTPYGLTNYIQSQDQNKVRRVARKLRSGMIDANGAGIAIDTPFGGFKHSGIGREAGEHGLQEFLEVKSVGGWS
;
A
#
# COMPACT_ATOMS: atom_id res chain seq x y z
N MET A 1 6.18 -1.17 3.47
CA MET A 1 7.40 -0.81 2.70
C MET A 1 8.59 -1.45 3.36
N CYS A 2 9.43 -2.15 2.60
CA CYS A 2 10.64 -2.82 3.09
C CYS A 2 11.87 -2.18 2.44
N ILE A 3 12.87 -1.82 3.23
CA ILE A 3 14.08 -1.11 2.78
C ILE A 3 15.30 -1.75 3.46
N ARG A 4 16.36 -1.98 2.70
CA ARG A 4 17.61 -2.57 3.20
C ARG A 4 18.73 -1.51 3.31
N ASP A 5 19.62 -1.49 2.35
CA ASP A 5 20.87 -0.70 2.33
C ASP A 5 20.67 0.83 2.25
N ARG A 6 19.46 1.27 1.90
CA ARG A 6 19.07 2.68 1.84
C ARG A 6 18.19 3.11 3.00
N TYR A 7 18.07 2.30 4.05
CA TYR A 7 17.12 2.56 5.13
C TYR A 7 17.31 3.94 5.76
N LYS A 8 18.54 4.23 6.20
CA LYS A 8 18.87 5.52 6.84
C LYS A 8 18.60 6.71 5.95
N ASP A 9 19.11 6.69 4.71
CA ASP A 9 18.91 7.77 3.73
C ASP A 9 17.43 7.97 3.38
N SER A 10 16.67 6.88 3.42
CA SER A 10 15.22 6.91 3.09
C SER A 10 14.38 7.48 4.22
N ILE A 11 14.76 7.29 5.49
CA ILE A 11 14.03 7.83 6.64
C ILE A 11 14.01 9.37 6.59
N ASP A 12 15.15 10.00 6.38
CA ASP A 12 15.24 11.46 6.36
C ASP A 12 14.42 12.04 5.20
N ARG A 13 14.52 11.44 4.01
CA ARG A 13 13.73 11.84 2.84
C ARG A 13 12.23 11.61 3.03
N LEU A 14 11.83 10.50 3.62
CA LEU A 14 10.43 10.21 3.93
C LEU A 14 9.85 11.22 4.91
N LYS A 15 10.62 11.58 5.95
CA LYS A 15 10.23 12.59 6.93
C LYS A 15 10.04 13.96 6.27
N GLU A 16 11.01 14.41 5.49
CA GLU A 16 10.95 15.68 4.76
C GLU A 16 9.76 15.71 3.80
N TYR A 17 9.63 14.70 2.95
CA TYR A 17 8.54 14.60 1.99
C TYR A 17 7.17 14.59 2.67
N THR A 18 7.02 13.79 3.73
CA THR A 18 5.74 13.66 4.45
C THR A 18 5.34 14.95 5.13
N ASN A 19 6.28 15.69 5.70
CA ASN A 19 6.02 17.00 6.31
C ASN A 19 5.66 18.06 5.26
N GLY A 20 6.06 17.88 4.01
CA GLY A 20 5.70 18.74 2.88
C GLY A 20 4.32 18.45 2.28
N ILE A 21 3.70 17.32 2.60
CA ILE A 21 2.36 16.96 2.08
C ILE A 21 1.33 17.93 2.67
N LYS A 22 0.65 18.64 1.78
CA LYS A 22 -0.45 19.52 2.17
C LYS A 22 -1.71 18.72 2.41
N VAL A 23 -2.46 19.10 3.46
CA VAL A 23 -3.81 18.64 3.70
C VAL A 23 -4.76 19.80 3.41
N GLY A 24 -5.84 19.58 2.68
CA GLY A 24 -6.68 20.68 2.22
C GLY A 24 -8.13 20.30 1.90
N ASP A 25 -8.92 21.33 1.64
CA ASP A 25 -10.31 21.18 1.22
C ASP A 25 -10.38 20.60 -0.21
N PRO A 26 -11.01 19.44 -0.44
CA PRO A 26 -11.09 18.81 -1.75
C PRO A 26 -11.87 19.62 -2.80
N LYS A 27 -12.57 20.68 -2.39
CA LYS A 27 -13.24 21.62 -3.31
C LYS A 27 -12.31 22.69 -3.86
N LYS A 28 -11.11 22.82 -3.32
CA LYS A 28 -10.10 23.77 -3.79
C LYS A 28 -9.15 23.09 -4.75
N GLU A 29 -8.74 23.80 -5.78
CA GLU A 29 -7.68 23.35 -6.68
C GLU A 29 -6.33 23.32 -5.96
N GLY A 30 -5.47 22.40 -6.35
CA GLY A 30 -4.12 22.28 -5.84
C GLY A 30 -3.72 20.85 -5.48
N GLU A 31 -2.42 20.66 -5.22
CA GLU A 31 -1.85 19.40 -4.78
C GLU A 31 -2.00 19.25 -3.26
N HIS A 32 -3.04 18.58 -2.82
CA HIS A 32 -3.27 18.28 -1.40
C HIS A 32 -4.09 17.00 -1.24
N ILE A 33 -3.99 16.38 -0.07
CA ILE A 33 -4.86 15.27 0.32
C ILE A 33 -6.09 15.78 1.07
N GLY A 34 -7.24 15.20 0.77
CA GLY A 34 -8.53 15.52 1.41
C GLY A 34 -8.78 14.73 2.70
N PRO A 35 -10.00 14.84 3.25
CA PRO A 35 -10.42 14.08 4.42
C PRO A 35 -10.71 12.63 4.05
N VAL A 36 -10.67 11.74 5.05
CA VAL A 36 -11.17 10.37 4.90
C VAL A 36 -12.69 10.33 4.90
N VAL A 37 -13.26 9.24 4.38
CA VAL A 37 -14.67 9.15 4.00
C VAL A 37 -15.67 9.32 5.16
N SER A 38 -15.31 8.97 6.39
CA SER A 38 -16.24 8.96 7.51
C SER A 38 -15.57 9.09 8.88
N LYS A 39 -16.38 9.37 9.90
CA LYS A 39 -15.96 9.36 11.31
C LYS A 39 -15.43 7.99 11.74
N ASN A 40 -16.07 6.91 11.29
CA ASN A 40 -15.64 5.57 11.65
C ASN A 40 -14.25 5.27 11.07
N GLN A 41 -14.00 5.66 9.83
CA GLN A 41 -12.68 5.50 9.21
C GLN A 41 -11.64 6.37 9.91
N TYR A 42 -11.95 7.61 10.23
CA TYR A 42 -11.06 8.47 11.02
C TYR A 42 -10.70 7.83 12.35
N ASN A 43 -11.69 7.36 13.11
CA ASN A 43 -11.48 6.73 14.42
C ASN A 43 -10.62 5.45 14.29
N LYS A 44 -10.87 4.60 13.26
CA LYS A 44 -10.06 3.40 12.97
C LYS A 44 -8.61 3.79 12.76
N ILE A 45 -8.35 4.80 11.92
CA ILE A 45 -6.98 5.26 11.63
C ILE A 45 -6.30 5.77 12.90
N GLN A 46 -6.97 6.63 13.69
CA GLN A 46 -6.43 7.15 14.95
C GLN A 46 -6.10 6.02 15.95
N SER A 47 -6.98 5.02 16.05
CA SER A 47 -6.75 3.85 16.89
C SER A 47 -5.52 3.05 16.45
N LEU A 48 -5.34 2.85 15.14
CA LEU A 48 -4.18 2.14 14.60
C LEU A 48 -2.88 2.94 14.73
N ILE A 49 -2.92 4.28 14.54
CA ILE A 49 -1.77 5.13 14.82
C ILE A 49 -1.36 5.02 16.29
N LYS A 50 -2.34 5.10 17.21
CA LYS A 50 -2.06 4.93 18.65
C LYS A 50 -1.44 3.55 18.91
N LYS A 51 -2.00 2.49 18.32
CA LYS A 51 -1.51 1.14 18.51
C LYS A 51 -0.07 0.97 18.02
N GLY A 52 0.28 1.55 16.87
CA GLY A 52 1.67 1.54 16.38
C GLY A 52 2.65 2.22 17.34
N ILE A 53 2.24 3.32 17.97
CA ILE A 53 3.02 3.99 19.02
C ILE A 53 3.16 3.07 20.24
N ASP A 54 2.06 2.49 20.72
CA ASP A 54 2.03 1.62 21.90
C ASP A 54 2.84 0.33 21.69
N GLU A 55 2.90 -0.20 20.46
CA GLU A 55 3.70 -1.36 20.07
C GLU A 55 5.19 -1.04 19.88
N GLY A 56 5.57 0.24 19.97
CA GLY A 56 6.97 0.69 19.94
C GLY A 56 7.51 0.98 18.54
N ALA A 57 6.66 1.12 17.52
CA ALA A 57 7.10 1.64 16.23
C ALA A 57 7.52 3.11 16.35
N GLN A 58 8.60 3.50 15.69
CA GLN A 58 9.10 4.86 15.76
C GLN A 58 8.29 5.77 14.82
N LEU A 59 7.57 6.75 15.39
CA LEU A 59 6.87 7.78 14.64
C LEU A 59 7.85 8.87 14.20
N ILE A 60 7.99 9.12 12.90
CA ILE A 60 8.90 10.14 12.36
C ILE A 60 8.18 11.34 11.74
N ALA A 61 6.90 11.20 11.39
CA ALA A 61 6.07 12.29 10.86
C ALA A 61 4.59 12.06 11.19
N GLY A 62 3.80 13.13 11.30
CA GLY A 62 2.37 13.07 11.53
C GLY A 62 1.98 12.66 12.95
N GLY A 63 1.19 11.59 13.08
CA GLY A 63 0.71 11.08 14.37
C GLY A 63 -0.75 11.40 14.66
N LEU A 64 -1.11 11.37 15.93
CA LEU A 64 -2.49 11.52 16.39
C LEU A 64 -3.06 12.93 16.14
N GLY A 65 -4.37 12.98 16.11
CA GLY A 65 -5.13 14.22 15.97
C GLY A 65 -5.30 14.67 14.51
N LYS A 66 -5.81 15.87 14.35
CA LYS A 66 -6.05 16.49 13.05
C LYS A 66 -4.91 17.42 12.67
N PRO A 67 -4.70 17.66 11.36
CA PRO A 67 -3.81 18.74 10.92
C PRO A 67 -4.30 20.12 11.39
N ASP A 68 -3.36 21.04 11.61
CA ASP A 68 -3.67 22.40 12.02
C ASP A 68 -4.57 23.09 10.97
N GLY A 69 -5.55 23.86 11.45
CA GLY A 69 -6.54 24.54 10.60
C GLY A 69 -7.63 23.62 10.02
N HIS A 70 -7.69 22.35 10.43
CA HIS A 70 -8.68 21.36 9.95
C HIS A 70 -9.46 20.73 11.09
N GLU A 71 -9.95 21.53 12.03
CA GLU A 71 -10.71 21.10 13.22
C GLU A 71 -12.05 20.45 12.85
N LYS A 72 -12.63 20.88 11.71
CA LYS A 72 -13.85 20.31 11.15
C LYS A 72 -13.51 19.26 10.09
N GLY A 73 -14.36 18.22 9.93
CA GLY A 73 -14.15 17.12 8.99
C GLY A 73 -13.24 16.02 9.53
N TYR A 74 -12.95 15.03 8.69
CA TYR A 74 -12.24 13.80 9.05
C TYR A 74 -10.82 13.79 8.45
N TYR A 75 -10.08 14.87 8.70
CA TYR A 75 -8.71 15.01 8.21
C TYR A 75 -7.72 14.27 9.11
N VAL A 76 -6.77 13.59 8.49
CA VAL A 76 -5.70 12.81 9.15
C VAL A 76 -4.37 13.40 8.74
N LYS A 77 -3.44 13.50 9.69
CA LYS A 77 -2.06 13.89 9.39
C LYS A 77 -1.38 12.80 8.58
N PRO A 78 -0.70 13.14 7.46
CA PRO A 78 0.23 12.20 6.82
C PRO A 78 1.21 11.67 7.85
N THR A 79 1.24 10.36 8.01
CA THR A 79 1.90 9.71 9.15
C THR A 79 2.88 8.64 8.66
N VAL A 80 4.09 8.62 9.20
CA VAL A 80 5.10 7.60 8.88
C VAL A 80 5.65 6.97 10.14
N PHE A 81 5.58 5.65 10.17
CA PHE A 81 6.25 4.80 11.15
C PHE A 81 7.47 4.12 10.52
N VAL A 82 8.58 4.07 11.25
CA VAL A 82 9.78 3.32 10.92
C VAL A 82 10.10 2.32 12.02
N ASP A 83 11.05 1.42 11.77
CA ASP A 83 11.40 0.31 12.65
C ASP A 83 10.18 -0.57 13.01
N VAL A 84 9.23 -0.63 12.09
CA VAL A 84 8.05 -1.46 12.24
C VAL A 84 8.45 -2.93 12.11
N LYS A 85 7.95 -3.76 13.02
CA LYS A 85 8.13 -5.22 12.96
C LYS A 85 6.93 -5.85 12.25
N ASN A 86 7.16 -6.93 11.53
CA ASN A 86 6.13 -7.58 10.72
C ASN A 86 4.94 -8.13 11.53
N ASN A 87 5.11 -8.36 12.84
CA ASN A 87 4.06 -8.82 13.75
C ASN A 87 3.23 -7.70 14.38
N MET A 88 3.57 -6.43 14.14
CA MET A 88 2.79 -5.29 14.64
C MET A 88 1.47 -5.15 13.87
N ASP A 89 0.43 -4.68 14.54
CA ASP A 89 -0.89 -4.51 13.92
C ASP A 89 -0.88 -3.55 12.73
N ILE A 90 -0.06 -2.48 12.81
CA ILE A 90 0.08 -1.51 11.72
C ILE A 90 0.82 -2.07 10.49
N ALA A 91 1.49 -3.22 10.62
CA ALA A 91 2.08 -3.94 9.50
C ALA A 91 1.09 -4.91 8.83
N ARG A 92 0.13 -5.44 9.61
CA ARG A 92 -0.76 -6.53 9.17
C ARG A 92 -2.18 -6.11 8.86
N THR A 93 -2.59 -4.93 9.36
CA THR A 93 -3.94 -4.39 9.17
C THR A 93 -3.94 -3.31 8.11
N GLU A 94 -4.85 -3.40 7.15
CA GLU A 94 -5.08 -2.31 6.20
C GLU A 94 -5.67 -1.10 6.92
N ILE A 95 -4.85 -0.05 7.09
CA ILE A 95 -5.23 1.16 7.82
C ILE A 95 -6.24 1.98 7.01
N PHE A 96 -6.10 2.00 5.70
CA PHE A 96 -6.93 2.73 4.73
C PHE A 96 -6.96 4.24 5.01
N GLY A 97 -5.76 4.81 5.14
CA GLY A 97 -5.53 6.25 5.41
C GLY A 97 -4.09 6.65 5.06
N PRO A 98 -3.72 7.93 5.22
CA PRO A 98 -2.40 8.43 4.88
C PRO A 98 -1.35 8.02 5.92
N VAL A 99 -1.18 6.73 6.12
CA VAL A 99 -0.23 6.14 7.09
C VAL A 99 0.66 5.14 6.38
N LEU A 100 1.97 5.31 6.52
CA LEU A 100 2.99 4.43 5.96
C LEU A 100 3.75 3.73 7.09
N SER A 101 3.83 2.41 7.01
CA SER A 101 4.67 1.56 7.87
C SER A 101 5.90 1.09 7.10
N VAL A 102 7.09 1.36 7.63
CA VAL A 102 8.38 1.01 7.02
C VAL A 102 9.04 -0.08 7.83
N ILE A 103 9.27 -1.23 7.20
CA ILE A 103 9.88 -2.41 7.78
C ILE A 103 11.29 -2.56 7.19
N PRO A 104 12.37 -2.56 7.99
CA PRO A 104 13.70 -2.91 7.52
C PRO A 104 13.80 -4.40 7.20
N PHE A 105 14.72 -4.76 6.31
CA PHE A 105 15.06 -6.14 6.00
C PHE A 105 16.56 -6.25 5.66
N GLU A 106 17.15 -7.43 5.84
CA GLU A 106 18.56 -7.67 5.60
C GLU A 106 18.81 -8.39 4.27
N THR A 107 17.92 -9.30 3.86
CA THR A 107 18.09 -10.10 2.65
C THR A 107 16.91 -9.96 1.69
N GLU A 108 17.12 -10.32 0.41
CA GLU A 108 16.06 -10.34 -0.59
C GLU A 108 14.98 -11.36 -0.23
N GLU A 109 15.39 -12.50 0.31
CA GLU A 109 14.50 -13.58 0.73
C GLU A 109 13.59 -13.11 1.86
N GLU A 110 14.14 -12.46 2.88
CA GLU A 110 13.38 -11.87 3.98
C GLU A 110 12.38 -10.82 3.48
N ALA A 111 12.80 -9.95 2.55
CA ALA A 111 11.91 -8.95 1.96
C ALA A 111 10.70 -9.58 1.27
N ILE A 112 10.93 -10.69 0.54
CA ILE A 112 9.86 -11.44 -0.14
C ILE A 112 8.95 -12.13 0.87
N GLU A 113 9.51 -12.72 1.91
CA GLU A 113 8.76 -13.35 3.00
C GLU A 113 7.85 -12.34 3.69
N ILE A 114 8.40 -11.21 4.14
CA ILE A 114 7.63 -10.11 4.76
C ILE A 114 6.52 -9.62 3.83
N ALA A 115 6.83 -9.37 2.55
CA ALA A 115 5.86 -8.87 1.59
C ALA A 115 4.73 -9.88 1.32
N ASN A 116 4.99 -11.17 1.44
CA ASN A 116 4.02 -12.24 1.26
C ASN A 116 3.27 -12.61 2.56
N ASP A 117 3.80 -12.29 3.73
CA ASP A 117 3.18 -12.57 5.03
C ASP A 117 2.11 -11.54 5.38
N THR A 118 1.04 -11.52 4.60
CA THR A 118 -0.14 -10.68 4.75
C THR A 118 -1.37 -11.42 4.24
N PRO A 119 -2.58 -11.17 4.77
CA PRO A 119 -3.80 -11.72 4.20
C PRO A 119 -4.20 -11.08 2.87
N TYR A 120 -3.55 -10.02 2.46
CA TYR A 120 -3.82 -9.25 1.24
C TYR A 120 -2.85 -9.62 0.11
N GLY A 121 -3.17 -9.22 -1.11
CA GLY A 121 -2.33 -9.44 -2.28
C GLY A 121 -2.86 -8.72 -3.51
N LEU A 122 -3.17 -7.42 -3.42
CA LEU A 122 -3.64 -6.65 -4.58
C LEU A 122 -2.46 -6.22 -5.45
N THR A 123 -1.62 -5.34 -4.96
CA THR A 123 -0.50 -4.78 -5.72
C THR A 123 0.76 -4.75 -4.87
N ASN A 124 1.88 -5.11 -5.47
CA ASN A 124 3.21 -4.86 -4.93
C ASN A 124 3.98 -3.88 -5.83
N TYR A 125 4.91 -3.15 -5.23
CA TYR A 125 5.78 -2.21 -5.91
C TYR A 125 7.24 -2.62 -5.71
N ILE A 126 8.04 -2.61 -6.80
CA ILE A 126 9.46 -2.94 -6.75
C ILE A 126 10.24 -1.77 -7.33
N GLN A 127 11.22 -1.28 -6.57
CA GLN A 127 12.14 -0.24 -7.03
C GLN A 127 13.56 -0.82 -7.08
N SER A 128 14.13 -0.98 -8.26
CA SER A 128 15.51 -1.43 -8.45
C SER A 128 15.99 -1.10 -9.86
N GLN A 129 17.26 -0.71 -9.98
CA GLN A 129 17.92 -0.55 -11.28
C GLN A 129 18.32 -1.90 -11.91
N ASP A 130 18.44 -2.96 -11.11
CA ASP A 130 18.74 -4.31 -11.58
C ASP A 130 17.46 -5.00 -12.08
N GLN A 131 17.30 -5.05 -13.41
CA GLN A 131 16.14 -5.66 -14.06
C GLN A 131 16.03 -7.18 -13.80
N ASN A 132 17.14 -7.88 -13.60
CA ASN A 132 17.12 -9.30 -13.26
C ASN A 132 16.58 -9.51 -11.85
N LYS A 133 16.95 -8.63 -10.91
CA LYS A 133 16.38 -8.60 -9.56
C LYS A 133 14.87 -8.31 -9.61
N VAL A 134 14.46 -7.28 -10.36
CA VAL A 134 13.03 -6.95 -10.52
C VAL A 134 12.24 -8.17 -11.00
N ARG A 135 12.68 -8.83 -12.08
CA ARG A 135 12.01 -10.02 -12.63
C ARG A 135 11.98 -11.19 -11.66
N ARG A 136 13.07 -11.44 -10.93
CA ARG A 136 13.17 -12.53 -9.97
C ARG A 136 12.25 -12.31 -8.77
N VAL A 137 12.25 -11.10 -8.19
CA VAL A 137 11.41 -10.74 -7.06
C VAL A 137 9.94 -10.74 -7.46
N ALA A 138 9.58 -10.13 -8.60
CA ALA A 138 8.22 -10.08 -9.11
C ALA A 138 7.56 -11.46 -9.19
N ARG A 139 8.30 -12.48 -9.64
CA ARG A 139 7.77 -13.86 -9.74
C ARG A 139 7.51 -14.52 -8.38
N LYS A 140 8.14 -14.04 -7.33
CA LYS A 140 8.01 -14.61 -5.97
C LYS A 140 6.96 -13.89 -5.13
N LEU A 141 6.57 -12.67 -5.49
CA LEU A 141 5.54 -11.91 -4.78
C LEU A 141 4.14 -12.46 -5.05
N ARG A 142 3.35 -12.59 -4.00
CA ARG A 142 2.00 -13.17 -3.99
C ARG A 142 0.94 -12.07 -4.05
N SER A 143 0.93 -11.34 -5.17
CA SER A 143 -0.09 -10.32 -5.49
C SER A 143 -0.55 -10.44 -6.93
N GLY A 144 -1.73 -9.92 -7.22
CA GLY A 144 -2.30 -9.96 -8.56
C GLY A 144 -1.62 -9.00 -9.52
N MET A 145 -1.02 -7.93 -8.99
CA MET A 145 -0.33 -6.91 -9.79
C MET A 145 1.02 -6.57 -9.20
N ILE A 146 1.96 -6.20 -10.06
CA ILE A 146 3.28 -5.71 -9.66
C ILE A 146 3.65 -4.51 -10.52
N ASP A 147 3.86 -3.38 -9.87
CA ASP A 147 4.42 -2.18 -10.49
C ASP A 147 5.94 -2.13 -10.26
N ALA A 148 6.69 -2.12 -11.33
CA ALA A 148 8.14 -2.04 -11.30
C ALA A 148 8.60 -0.64 -11.66
N ASN A 149 9.33 0.01 -10.75
CA ASN A 149 9.94 1.33 -10.95
C ASN A 149 8.95 2.45 -11.31
N GLY A 150 7.68 2.34 -10.89
CA GLY A 150 6.66 3.34 -11.16
C GLY A 150 6.20 3.39 -12.62
N ALA A 151 6.33 2.28 -13.34
CA ALA A 151 5.89 2.20 -14.75
C ALA A 151 4.36 2.28 -14.90
N GLY A 152 3.64 2.02 -13.81
CA GLY A 152 2.19 1.89 -13.82
C GLY A 152 1.70 0.56 -14.36
N ILE A 153 0.44 0.28 -14.14
CA ILE A 153 -0.27 -0.89 -14.69
C ILE A 153 -1.06 -0.43 -15.91
N ALA A 154 -0.85 -1.06 -17.06
CA ALA A 154 -1.56 -0.71 -18.27
C ALA A 154 -3.06 -1.02 -18.15
N ILE A 155 -3.90 -0.17 -18.72
CA ILE A 155 -5.38 -0.23 -18.57
C ILE A 155 -6.00 -1.49 -19.18
N ASP A 156 -5.31 -2.12 -20.11
CA ASP A 156 -5.70 -3.35 -20.80
C ASP A 156 -5.17 -4.63 -20.15
N THR A 157 -4.43 -4.50 -19.04
CA THR A 157 -3.96 -5.63 -18.26
C THR A 157 -4.95 -6.00 -17.16
N PRO A 158 -5.00 -7.29 -16.75
CA PRO A 158 -5.92 -7.73 -15.72
C PRO A 158 -5.68 -7.01 -14.38
N PHE A 159 -6.71 -6.38 -13.85
CA PHE A 159 -6.73 -5.79 -12.51
C PHE A 159 -7.37 -6.76 -11.53
N GLY A 160 -6.74 -7.02 -10.40
CA GLY A 160 -7.28 -7.86 -9.34
C GLY A 160 -6.22 -8.42 -8.42
N GLY A 161 -6.66 -9.07 -7.34
CA GLY A 161 -5.81 -9.50 -6.23
C GLY A 161 -5.72 -11.00 -6.04
N PHE A 162 -4.92 -11.36 -5.04
CA PHE A 162 -4.85 -12.69 -4.44
C PHE A 162 -5.38 -12.63 -3.02
N LYS A 163 -5.65 -13.76 -2.41
CA LYS A 163 -6.05 -13.90 -1.00
C LYS A 163 -7.31 -13.05 -0.70
N HIS A 164 -7.33 -12.28 0.40
CA HIS A 164 -8.48 -11.44 0.76
C HIS A 164 -8.69 -10.22 -0.16
N SER A 165 -7.73 -9.91 -1.04
CA SER A 165 -7.91 -8.84 -2.03
C SER A 165 -8.78 -9.25 -3.23
N GLY A 166 -9.29 -10.47 -3.24
CA GLY A 166 -10.21 -10.97 -4.26
C GLY A 166 -9.62 -12.08 -5.13
N ILE A 167 -10.48 -12.72 -5.92
CA ILE A 167 -10.13 -13.87 -6.76
C ILE A 167 -10.39 -13.63 -8.25
N GLY A 168 -11.28 -12.68 -8.60
CA GLY A 168 -11.60 -12.32 -9.98
C GLY A 168 -10.57 -11.36 -10.61
N ARG A 169 -10.79 -11.06 -11.87
CA ARG A 169 -10.02 -10.05 -12.61
C ARG A 169 -10.96 -9.11 -13.34
N GLU A 170 -10.62 -7.81 -13.33
CA GLU A 170 -11.24 -6.79 -14.14
C GLU A 170 -10.26 -6.40 -15.27
N ALA A 171 -10.76 -5.75 -16.30
CA ALA A 171 -10.03 -5.26 -17.46
C ALA A 171 -9.32 -6.36 -18.28
N GLY A 172 -8.94 -6.00 -19.50
CA GLY A 172 -8.30 -6.91 -20.45
C GLY A 172 -9.17 -8.10 -20.85
N GLU A 173 -8.58 -9.07 -21.51
CA GLU A 173 -9.25 -10.30 -21.94
C GLU A 173 -9.76 -11.14 -20.75
N HIS A 174 -8.97 -11.23 -19.68
CA HIS A 174 -9.38 -11.97 -18.48
C HIS A 174 -10.60 -11.35 -17.78
N GLY A 175 -10.69 -10.02 -17.74
CA GLY A 175 -11.88 -9.35 -17.20
C GLY A 175 -13.13 -9.60 -18.04
N LEU A 176 -12.99 -9.67 -19.37
CA LEU A 176 -14.09 -10.03 -20.25
C LEU A 176 -14.60 -11.46 -19.99
N GLN A 177 -13.70 -12.41 -19.73
CA GLN A 177 -14.04 -13.82 -19.47
C GLN A 177 -14.97 -13.99 -18.27
N GLU A 178 -14.91 -13.12 -17.27
CA GLU A 178 -15.80 -13.15 -16.10
C GLU A 178 -17.27 -12.91 -16.44
N PHE A 179 -17.56 -12.35 -17.62
CA PHE A 179 -18.91 -12.04 -18.11
C PHE A 179 -19.38 -13.01 -19.21
N LEU A 180 -18.59 -14.03 -19.55
CA LEU A 180 -18.89 -14.98 -20.61
C LEU A 180 -19.27 -16.35 -20.05
N GLU A 181 -20.29 -16.97 -20.69
CA GLU A 181 -20.68 -18.35 -20.41
C GLU A 181 -19.90 -19.32 -21.31
N VAL A 182 -19.29 -20.32 -20.71
CA VAL A 182 -18.56 -21.38 -21.43
C VAL A 182 -19.52 -22.54 -21.75
N LYS A 183 -19.62 -22.90 -23.05
CA LYS A 183 -20.42 -24.02 -23.52
C LYS A 183 -19.57 -25.04 -24.25
N SER A 184 -19.67 -26.30 -23.87
CA SER A 184 -19.09 -27.41 -24.61
C SER A 184 -20.09 -27.98 -25.61
N VAL A 185 -19.68 -28.16 -26.87
CA VAL A 185 -20.48 -28.78 -27.92
C VAL A 185 -19.72 -29.97 -28.50
N GLY A 186 -20.26 -31.17 -28.33
CA GLY A 186 -19.71 -32.39 -28.95
C GLY A 186 -20.39 -32.71 -30.29
N GLY A 187 -19.69 -33.42 -31.17
CA GLY A 187 -20.23 -33.93 -32.43
C GLY A 187 -20.47 -32.86 -33.52
N TRP A 188 -19.82 -31.70 -33.38
CA TRP A 188 -19.85 -30.66 -34.42
C TRP A 188 -18.77 -30.99 -35.47
N SER A 189 -19.19 -31.34 -36.66
CA SER A 189 -18.32 -31.57 -37.83
C SER A 189 -18.47 -30.43 -38.83
#